data_3f64f184bbb7be9ea0b92a58f5c733b3
#
_entry.id   3f64f184bbb7be9ea0b92a58f5c733b3
#
_cell.length_a   1.000
_cell.length_b   1.000
_cell.length_c   1.000
_cell.angle_alpha   90.00
_cell.angle_beta   90.00
_cell.angle_gamma   90.00
#
_symmetry.space_group_name_H-M   'P 1'
#
loop_
_entity.id
_entity.type
_entity.pdbx_description
1 polymer ?
#
loop_
_entity_poly.entity_id
_entity_poly.type
_entity_poly.pdbx_seq_one_letter_code
_entity_poly.pdbx_strand_id
1 'polypeptide(L)'
;MKPRLTIVLPLKGRPLFTLRFLWHANKARLPYRFLIADGEVHPELAKLLEDPRKTFPELDIEYIRYPDDVDFKHYYAKMADVFQRVRTPYVKIADNDDFLAPAGLERCMDFLDTRSDYVCCSGGIAGFSLRTSQHDFGELVIGPLNKLAYYCGPYDRAVDLNSPSATDRVLAGLRNTWNFYAIFRASAFAAMWQELLEINPTNLQLAERFLTMRALTLGNAKSDPSIFSYCRQYWTSMQLHWPSSQSAIREDFAYYLLRSRFTEDVANVLDRVSRRLAELDRGDPEKIADRLRGPLEEWIRALIRHDFGAYATLRRHLRARAPWLLAWLKTRRRLRLVWERKNIFNKLRKDGATREYMVKFKSELAEIEDVLTGQGFKEFLGQRGPLLVAR
;
A
#
# COMPACT_ATOMS: atom_id res chain seq x y z
N MET A 1 3.15 2.95 27.37
CA MET A 1 2.28 1.83 26.96
C MET A 1 3.03 0.98 25.95
N LYS A 2 2.80 -0.35 25.94
CA LYS A 2 3.37 -1.19 24.87
C LYS A 2 2.64 -0.90 23.55
N PRO A 3 3.35 -0.79 22.40
CA PRO A 3 2.70 -0.55 21.12
C PRO A 3 1.74 -1.68 20.75
N ARG A 4 0.57 -1.33 20.22
CA ARG A 4 -0.45 -2.30 19.73
C ARG A 4 -0.18 -2.72 18.28
N LEU A 5 0.50 -1.87 17.52
CA LEU A 5 0.69 -2.01 16.08
C LEU A 5 2.16 -1.95 15.71
N THR A 6 2.59 -2.86 14.86
CA THR A 6 3.86 -2.78 14.16
C THR A 6 3.60 -2.33 12.71
N ILE A 7 4.28 -1.28 12.28
CA ILE A 7 4.34 -0.85 10.89
C ILE A 7 5.57 -1.48 10.25
N VAL A 8 5.37 -2.25 9.21
CA VAL A 8 6.46 -2.83 8.40
C VAL A 8 6.66 -1.97 7.17
N LEU A 9 7.89 -1.48 7.00
CA LEU A 9 8.34 -0.70 5.84
C LEU A 9 9.30 -1.55 5.00
N PRO A 10 8.83 -2.19 3.92
CA PRO A 10 9.71 -2.86 2.98
C PRO A 10 10.37 -1.81 2.08
N LEU A 11 11.68 -1.63 2.24
CA LEU A 11 12.42 -0.67 1.46
C LEU A 11 13.15 -1.35 0.30
N LYS A 12 13.21 -0.60 -0.82
CA LYS A 12 14.12 -0.84 -1.94
C LYS A 12 14.36 0.49 -2.64
N GLY A 13 15.48 1.14 -2.33
CA GLY A 13 15.79 2.50 -2.78
C GLY A 13 14.91 3.60 -2.16
N ARG A 14 14.95 4.77 -2.78
CA ARG A 14 14.17 5.95 -2.39
C ARG A 14 14.42 6.44 -0.95
N PRO A 15 15.68 6.68 -0.55
CA PRO A 15 16.05 7.02 0.82
C PRO A 15 15.38 8.32 1.31
N LEU A 16 15.17 9.31 0.44
CA LEU A 16 14.52 10.58 0.80
C LEU A 16 13.05 10.39 1.18
N PHE A 17 12.34 9.47 0.53
CA PHE A 17 10.96 9.15 0.90
C PHE A 17 10.90 8.47 2.27
N THR A 18 11.85 7.56 2.53
CA THR A 18 11.96 6.91 3.84
C THR A 18 12.24 7.94 4.95
N LEU A 19 13.16 8.87 4.72
CA LEU A 19 13.44 9.94 5.69
C LEU A 19 12.24 10.84 5.90
N ARG A 20 11.50 11.18 4.84
CA ARG A 20 10.26 11.96 4.94
C ARG A 20 9.21 11.24 5.79
N PHE A 21 9.01 9.95 5.53
CA PHE A 21 8.07 9.12 6.28
C PHE A 21 8.44 9.10 7.77
N LEU A 22 9.69 8.79 8.08
CA LEU A 22 10.18 8.69 9.46
C LEU A 22 10.19 10.05 10.16
N TRP A 23 10.55 11.12 9.47
CA TRP A 23 10.50 12.46 10.01
C TRP A 23 9.07 12.88 10.38
N HIS A 24 8.09 12.60 9.49
CA HIS A 24 6.68 12.82 9.78
C HIS A 24 6.23 11.99 11.00
N ALA A 25 6.51 10.69 10.99
CA ALA A 25 6.14 9.80 12.07
C ALA A 25 6.74 10.25 13.43
N ASN A 26 8.00 10.69 13.43
CA ASN A 26 8.68 11.21 14.62
C ASN A 26 8.06 12.53 15.12
N LYS A 27 7.78 13.47 14.21
CA LYS A 27 7.11 14.73 14.55
C LYS A 27 5.73 14.52 15.14
N ALA A 28 4.95 13.59 14.55
CA ALA A 28 3.63 13.20 15.02
C ALA A 28 3.67 12.27 16.25
N ARG A 29 4.85 11.86 16.72
CA ARG A 29 5.06 10.96 17.86
C ARG A 29 4.19 9.70 17.76
N LEU A 30 4.22 9.05 16.57
CA LEU A 30 3.37 7.89 16.34
C LEU A 30 3.71 6.76 17.32
N PRO A 31 2.73 6.23 18.09
CA PRO A 31 2.97 5.27 19.16
C PRO A 31 3.09 3.84 18.66
N TYR A 32 3.67 3.65 17.46
CA TYR A 32 3.80 2.36 16.80
C TYR A 32 5.25 1.89 16.81
N ARG A 33 5.43 0.57 16.75
CA ARG A 33 6.73 -0.01 16.45
C ARG A 33 6.93 -0.01 14.94
N PHE A 34 8.14 0.32 14.48
CA PHE A 34 8.53 0.33 13.07
C PHE A 34 9.57 -0.75 12.83
N LEU A 35 9.27 -1.71 11.94
CA LEU A 35 10.23 -2.66 11.40
C LEU A 35 10.59 -2.22 9.98
N ILE A 36 11.82 -1.79 9.78
CA ILE A 36 12.33 -1.34 8.49
C ILE A 36 13.13 -2.46 7.86
N ALA A 37 12.60 -3.04 6.79
CA ALA A 37 13.19 -4.15 6.05
C ALA A 37 13.86 -3.62 4.77
N ASP A 38 15.16 -3.31 4.83
CA ASP A 38 15.88 -2.65 3.75
C ASP A 38 16.55 -3.66 2.81
N GLY A 39 16.02 -3.72 1.56
CA GLY A 39 16.52 -4.58 0.49
C GLY A 39 17.55 -3.91 -0.43
N GLU A 40 17.73 -2.60 -0.31
CA GLU A 40 18.75 -1.86 -1.04
C GLU A 40 19.41 -0.86 -0.09
N VAL A 41 20.52 -1.28 0.49
CA VAL A 41 21.22 -0.52 1.53
C VAL A 41 21.83 0.75 0.95
N HIS A 42 21.13 1.89 1.12
CA HIS A 42 21.73 3.19 0.86
C HIS A 42 22.65 3.56 2.04
N PRO A 43 23.96 3.77 1.83
CA PRO A 43 24.93 3.91 2.93
C PRO A 43 24.55 4.97 3.97
N GLU A 44 24.11 6.15 3.52
CA GLU A 44 23.76 7.24 4.42
C GLU A 44 22.47 6.98 5.19
N LEU A 45 21.47 6.37 4.56
CA LEU A 45 20.25 5.96 5.25
C LEU A 45 20.56 4.87 6.29
N ALA A 46 21.34 3.87 5.91
CA ALA A 46 21.78 2.81 6.80
C ALA A 46 22.47 3.36 8.05
N LYS A 47 23.43 4.29 7.86
CA LYS A 47 24.12 4.96 8.96
C LYS A 47 23.18 5.72 9.91
N LEU A 48 22.16 6.40 9.38
CA LEU A 48 21.15 7.08 10.19
C LEU A 48 20.27 6.11 10.97
N LEU A 49 20.04 4.92 10.43
CA LEU A 49 19.17 3.89 11.01
C LEU A 49 19.93 2.86 11.86
N GLU A 50 21.27 2.89 11.92
CA GLU A 50 22.07 2.09 12.88
C GLU A 50 21.79 2.51 14.33
N ASP A 51 21.63 3.84 14.56
CA ASP A 51 21.19 4.36 15.85
C ASP A 51 20.00 5.33 15.63
N PRO A 52 18.81 4.77 15.37
CA PRO A 52 17.66 5.57 14.96
C PRO A 52 17.21 6.55 16.04
N ARG A 53 17.48 6.27 17.32
CA ARG A 53 17.09 7.14 18.44
C ARG A 53 17.80 8.50 18.42
N LYS A 54 19.00 8.60 17.86
CA LYS A 54 19.68 9.88 17.67
C LYS A 54 18.98 10.78 16.66
N THR A 55 18.31 10.16 15.67
CA THR A 55 17.68 10.90 14.57
C THR A 55 16.17 11.04 14.77
N PHE A 56 15.52 9.99 15.30
CA PHE A 56 14.09 9.85 15.47
C PHE A 56 13.79 9.40 16.92
N PRO A 57 14.04 10.27 17.93
CA PRO A 57 13.97 9.89 19.35
C PRO A 57 12.57 9.47 19.82
N GLU A 58 11.52 9.89 19.11
CA GLU A 58 10.13 9.59 19.46
C GLU A 58 9.64 8.26 18.90
N LEU A 59 10.47 7.55 18.09
CA LEU A 59 10.06 6.32 17.41
C LEU A 59 10.75 5.07 17.99
N ASP A 60 10.00 3.97 18.05
CA ASP A 60 10.52 2.63 18.30
C ASP A 60 10.83 1.97 16.93
N ILE A 61 12.09 2.06 16.49
CA ILE A 61 12.55 1.57 15.19
C ILE A 61 13.48 0.39 15.37
N GLU A 62 13.22 -0.70 14.64
CA GLU A 62 14.16 -1.78 14.37
C GLU A 62 14.50 -1.77 12.87
N TYR A 63 15.79 -1.61 12.55
CA TYR A 63 16.29 -1.60 11.19
C TYR A 63 16.98 -2.91 10.86
N ILE A 64 16.56 -3.55 9.76
CA ILE A 64 17.04 -4.86 9.33
C ILE A 64 17.46 -4.78 7.87
N ARG A 65 18.67 -5.24 7.58
CA ARG A 65 19.23 -5.26 6.23
C ARG A 65 18.99 -6.60 5.55
N TYR A 66 18.58 -6.54 4.29
CA TYR A 66 18.35 -7.69 3.43
C TYR A 66 19.10 -7.49 2.09
N PRO A 67 20.44 -7.64 2.08
CA PRO A 67 21.26 -7.30 0.92
C PRO A 67 20.96 -8.18 -0.31
N ASP A 68 20.38 -9.35 -0.10
CA ASP A 68 20.06 -10.31 -1.16
C ASP A 68 18.64 -10.12 -1.76
N ASP A 69 17.98 -8.99 -1.51
CA ASP A 69 16.64 -8.69 -2.06
C ASP A 69 16.73 -8.32 -3.55
N VAL A 70 17.08 -9.30 -4.39
CA VAL A 70 17.33 -9.07 -5.83
C VAL A 70 16.15 -9.44 -6.73
N ASP A 71 15.22 -10.28 -6.25
CA ASP A 71 14.05 -10.75 -6.99
C ASP A 71 12.84 -10.99 -6.07
N PHE A 72 11.71 -11.45 -6.63
CA PHE A 72 10.51 -11.70 -5.85
C PHE A 72 10.66 -12.77 -4.79
N LYS A 73 11.42 -13.83 -5.05
CA LYS A 73 11.68 -14.89 -4.07
C LYS A 73 12.38 -14.33 -2.84
N HIS A 74 13.42 -13.53 -3.04
CA HIS A 74 14.16 -12.87 -1.96
C HIS A 74 13.29 -11.84 -1.25
N TYR A 75 12.47 -11.10 -2.00
CA TYR A 75 11.47 -10.19 -1.42
C TYR A 75 10.48 -10.94 -0.51
N TYR A 76 9.93 -12.08 -0.96
CA TYR A 76 9.01 -12.87 -0.12
C TYR A 76 9.71 -13.47 1.10
N ALA A 77 10.95 -13.92 0.95
CA ALA A 77 11.76 -14.40 2.08
C ALA A 77 12.03 -13.29 3.11
N LYS A 78 12.40 -12.09 2.65
CA LYS A 78 12.52 -10.88 3.48
C LYS A 78 11.22 -10.61 4.25
N MET A 79 10.08 -10.58 3.56
CA MET A 79 8.81 -10.28 4.18
C MET A 79 8.38 -11.37 5.16
N ALA A 80 8.58 -12.65 4.84
CA ALA A 80 8.29 -13.75 5.74
C ALA A 80 9.12 -13.67 7.03
N ASP A 81 10.43 -13.37 6.93
CA ASP A 81 11.31 -13.18 8.11
C ASP A 81 10.86 -11.97 8.95
N VAL A 82 10.62 -10.83 8.32
CA VAL A 82 10.21 -9.61 9.03
C VAL A 82 8.91 -9.80 9.79
N PHE A 83 7.92 -10.50 9.22
CA PHE A 83 6.65 -10.74 9.93
C PHE A 83 6.78 -11.70 11.09
N GLN A 84 7.75 -12.62 11.09
CA GLN A 84 8.06 -13.47 12.25
C GLN A 84 8.65 -12.66 13.42
N ARG A 85 9.21 -11.47 13.18
CA ARG A 85 9.76 -10.57 14.20
C ARG A 85 8.72 -9.66 14.85
N VAL A 86 7.50 -9.60 14.31
CA VAL A 86 6.41 -8.80 14.89
C VAL A 86 6.02 -9.36 16.25
N ARG A 87 5.98 -8.48 17.27
CA ARG A 87 5.65 -8.82 18.66
C ARG A 87 4.40 -8.12 19.17
N THR A 88 3.80 -7.26 18.34
CA THR A 88 2.54 -6.58 18.65
C THR A 88 1.34 -7.42 18.20
N PRO A 89 0.15 -7.23 18.77
CA PRO A 89 -1.05 -7.97 18.34
C PRO A 89 -1.44 -7.68 16.88
N TYR A 90 -1.10 -6.50 16.39
CA TYR A 90 -1.46 -6.04 15.04
C TYR A 90 -0.24 -5.67 14.22
N VAL A 91 -0.38 -5.80 12.91
CA VAL A 91 0.64 -5.43 11.93
C VAL A 91 0.00 -4.78 10.70
N LYS A 92 0.74 -3.86 10.08
CA LYS A 92 0.37 -3.21 8.82
C LYS A 92 1.62 -2.99 7.97
N ILE A 93 1.51 -3.21 6.66
CA ILE A 93 2.49 -2.74 5.68
C ILE A 93 2.24 -1.26 5.39
N ALA A 94 3.31 -0.50 5.20
CA ALA A 94 3.25 0.85 4.67
C ALA A 94 4.36 1.06 3.63
N ASP A 95 4.05 1.83 2.58
CA ASP A 95 5.04 2.29 1.62
C ASP A 95 5.71 3.58 2.11
N ASN A 96 6.97 3.79 1.76
CA ASN A 96 7.74 4.95 2.23
C ASN A 96 7.34 6.28 1.58
N ASP A 97 6.59 6.25 0.47
CA ASP A 97 6.06 7.45 -0.20
C ASP A 97 4.66 7.86 0.27
N ASP A 98 4.07 7.11 1.19
CA ASP A 98 2.75 7.33 1.74
C ASP A 98 2.80 7.89 3.18
N PHE A 99 1.63 8.10 3.79
CA PHE A 99 1.50 8.53 5.17
C PHE A 99 0.45 7.71 5.90
N LEU A 100 0.61 7.57 7.19
CA LEU A 100 -0.37 6.94 8.07
C LEU A 100 -1.43 7.96 8.51
N ALA A 101 -2.65 7.50 8.76
CA ALA A 101 -3.72 8.27 9.37
C ALA A 101 -4.07 7.64 10.74
N PRO A 102 -3.40 8.09 11.83
CA PRO A 102 -3.48 7.45 13.15
C PRO A 102 -4.89 7.29 13.69
N ALA A 103 -5.75 8.31 13.56
CA ALA A 103 -7.12 8.24 14.06
C ALA A 103 -7.94 7.10 13.40
N GLY A 104 -7.69 6.83 12.13
CA GLY A 104 -8.30 5.69 11.44
C GLY A 104 -7.69 4.36 11.83
N LEU A 105 -6.36 4.32 12.04
CA LEU A 105 -5.68 3.11 12.49
C LEU A 105 -6.16 2.67 13.88
N GLU A 106 -6.30 3.60 14.82
CA GLU A 106 -6.82 3.31 16.17
C GLU A 106 -8.24 2.71 16.10
N ARG A 107 -9.12 3.30 15.29
CA ARG A 107 -10.48 2.75 15.12
C ARG A 107 -10.50 1.35 14.50
N CYS A 108 -9.60 1.05 13.56
CA CYS A 108 -9.47 -0.30 13.02
C CYS A 108 -9.00 -1.30 14.09
N MET A 109 -8.03 -0.91 14.93
CA MET A 109 -7.55 -1.76 16.03
C MET A 109 -8.63 -1.98 17.10
N ASP A 110 -9.37 -0.93 17.48
CA ASP A 110 -10.47 -1.02 18.45
C ASP A 110 -11.59 -1.93 17.93
N PHE A 111 -11.89 -1.87 16.64
CA PHE A 111 -12.81 -2.81 16.00
C PHE A 111 -12.31 -4.25 16.13
N LEU A 112 -11.03 -4.51 15.81
CA LEU A 112 -10.44 -5.85 15.89
C LEU A 112 -10.36 -6.37 17.32
N ASP A 113 -10.18 -5.50 18.33
CA ASP A 113 -10.20 -5.91 19.74
C ASP A 113 -11.56 -6.45 20.17
N THR A 114 -12.64 -5.90 19.63
CA THR A 114 -14.01 -6.32 19.95
C THR A 114 -14.53 -7.48 19.09
N ARG A 115 -13.83 -7.80 17.99
CA ARG A 115 -14.29 -8.79 16.99
C ARG A 115 -13.19 -9.79 16.66
N SER A 116 -13.08 -10.84 17.48
CA SER A 116 -12.07 -11.89 17.30
C SER A 116 -12.24 -12.73 16.03
N ASP A 117 -13.42 -12.73 15.44
CA ASP A 117 -13.78 -13.38 14.18
C ASP A 117 -13.26 -12.64 12.91
N TYR A 118 -12.74 -11.40 13.07
CA TYR A 118 -12.14 -10.63 11.98
C TYR A 118 -10.61 -10.76 11.99
N VAL A 119 -10.05 -11.08 10.83
CA VAL A 119 -8.60 -11.21 10.63
C VAL A 119 -7.97 -9.86 10.30
N CYS A 120 -8.71 -8.97 9.65
CA CYS A 120 -8.23 -7.64 9.29
C CYS A 120 -9.36 -6.61 9.26
N CYS A 121 -8.95 -5.35 9.43
CA CYS A 121 -9.78 -4.17 9.27
C CYS A 121 -9.02 -3.06 8.56
N SER A 122 -9.69 -2.34 7.66
CA SER A 122 -9.14 -1.15 7.01
C SER A 122 -10.12 0.01 7.09
N GLY A 123 -9.59 1.23 7.08
CA GLY A 123 -10.31 2.41 6.62
C GLY A 123 -10.15 2.58 5.12
N GLY A 124 -10.80 3.60 4.56
CA GLY A 124 -10.51 4.05 3.21
C GLY A 124 -9.09 4.60 3.06
N ILE A 125 -8.68 4.83 1.82
CA ILE A 125 -7.39 5.43 1.47
C ILE A 125 -7.64 6.84 0.94
N ALA A 126 -7.18 7.86 1.66
CA ALA A 126 -7.15 9.22 1.15
C ALA A 126 -5.99 9.37 0.17
N GLY A 127 -6.30 9.63 -1.10
CA GLY A 127 -5.26 9.88 -2.10
C GLY A 127 -4.85 11.34 -2.14
N PHE A 128 -3.57 11.62 -2.41
CA PHE A 128 -3.11 12.96 -2.73
C PHE A 128 -2.10 12.93 -3.87
N SER A 129 -1.96 14.06 -4.56
CA SER A 129 -0.91 14.27 -5.53
C SER A 129 -0.28 15.64 -5.32
N LEU A 130 1.05 15.72 -5.49
CA LEU A 130 1.77 16.97 -5.46
C LEU A 130 1.63 17.66 -6.82
N ARG A 131 1.36 18.96 -6.80
CA ARG A 131 1.42 19.84 -7.97
C ARG A 131 2.71 20.61 -7.89
N THR A 132 3.68 20.22 -8.67
CA THR A 132 4.90 20.99 -8.86
C THR A 132 4.86 21.65 -10.23
N SER A 133 5.47 22.81 -10.38
CA SER A 133 5.71 23.45 -11.67
C SER A 133 6.85 22.76 -12.44
N GLN A 134 7.68 21.99 -11.74
CA GLN A 134 8.79 21.23 -12.28
C GLN A 134 8.42 19.75 -12.34
N HIS A 135 8.66 19.14 -13.47
CA HIS A 135 8.49 17.71 -13.69
C HIS A 135 9.83 16.99 -13.45
N ASP A 136 10.50 17.28 -12.34
CA ASP A 136 11.70 16.56 -11.96
C ASP A 136 11.28 15.17 -11.45
N PHE A 137 11.45 14.23 -12.33
CA PHE A 137 11.19 12.83 -12.10
C PHE A 137 12.32 12.28 -11.23
N GLY A 138 12.04 12.01 -9.97
CA GLY A 138 12.94 11.30 -9.07
C GLY A 138 13.34 12.01 -7.81
N GLU A 139 13.22 13.31 -7.77
CA GLU A 139 13.51 14.06 -6.56
C GLU A 139 12.26 14.31 -5.73
N LEU A 140 12.42 14.21 -4.43
CA LEU A 140 11.40 14.59 -3.46
C LEU A 140 11.30 16.12 -3.46
N VAL A 141 10.31 16.67 -4.17
CA VAL A 141 10.11 18.12 -4.22
C VAL A 141 9.42 18.58 -2.95
N ILE A 142 10.12 19.36 -2.14
CA ILE A 142 9.61 19.97 -0.91
C ILE A 142 9.69 21.48 -1.07
N GLY A 143 8.61 22.16 -0.73
CA GLY A 143 8.63 23.60 -0.71
C GLY A 143 7.25 24.26 -0.74
N PRO A 144 7.18 25.57 -0.46
CA PRO A 144 5.94 26.32 -0.29
C PRO A 144 5.10 26.43 -1.59
N LEU A 145 5.71 26.13 -2.74
CA LEU A 145 5.01 26.11 -4.03
C LEU A 145 4.27 24.79 -4.29
N ASN A 146 4.49 23.77 -3.45
CA ASN A 146 3.76 22.52 -3.55
C ASN A 146 2.30 22.74 -3.19
N LYS A 147 1.40 22.35 -4.07
CA LYS A 147 -0.03 22.33 -3.81
C LYS A 147 -0.49 20.87 -3.78
N LEU A 148 -1.21 20.50 -2.74
CA LEU A 148 -1.77 19.17 -2.64
C LEU A 148 -3.18 19.15 -3.24
N ALA A 149 -3.42 18.11 -4.03
CA ALA A 149 -4.75 17.77 -4.50
C ALA A 149 -5.14 16.43 -3.88
N TYR A 150 -6.25 16.44 -3.14
CA TYR A 150 -6.79 15.26 -2.48
C TYR A 150 -7.88 14.62 -3.33
N TYR A 151 -8.02 13.31 -3.22
CA TYR A 151 -9.11 12.56 -3.84
C TYR A 151 -9.40 11.28 -3.03
N CYS A 152 -10.64 10.80 -3.16
CA CYS A 152 -11.02 9.52 -2.61
C CYS A 152 -10.51 8.41 -3.54
N GLY A 153 -9.84 7.42 -2.97
CA GLY A 153 -9.34 6.28 -3.73
C GLY A 153 -10.47 5.36 -4.23
N PRO A 154 -10.19 4.48 -5.19
CA PRO A 154 -11.18 3.52 -5.68
C PRO A 154 -11.58 2.45 -4.66
N TYR A 155 -10.89 2.38 -3.52
CA TYR A 155 -11.07 1.37 -2.47
C TYR A 155 -11.96 1.86 -1.30
N ASP A 156 -12.68 2.96 -1.48
CA ASP A 156 -13.51 3.61 -0.47
C ASP A 156 -14.92 3.03 -0.36
N ARG A 157 -15.08 1.74 -0.57
CA ARG A 157 -16.38 1.09 -0.43
C ARG A 157 -16.50 0.43 0.93
N ALA A 158 -17.70 0.54 1.52
CA ALA A 158 -18.06 -0.30 2.66
C ALA A 158 -18.03 -1.76 2.22
N VAL A 159 -17.20 -2.54 2.87
CA VAL A 159 -17.13 -3.99 2.65
C VAL A 159 -17.11 -4.67 4.01
N ASP A 160 -18.04 -5.60 4.21
CA ASP A 160 -18.07 -6.46 5.37
C ASP A 160 -18.19 -7.91 4.90
N LEU A 161 -17.04 -8.60 4.86
CA LEU A 161 -16.93 -9.97 4.39
C LEU A 161 -17.00 -10.90 5.60
N ASN A 162 -18.22 -11.19 6.04
CA ASN A 162 -18.55 -11.95 7.25
C ASN A 162 -19.40 -13.21 7.00
N SER A 163 -19.47 -13.69 5.75
CA SER A 163 -20.16 -14.95 5.45
C SER A 163 -19.61 -16.11 6.28
N PRO A 164 -20.44 -17.01 6.81
CA PRO A 164 -19.99 -18.22 7.46
C PRO A 164 -19.12 -19.11 6.55
N SER A 165 -19.44 -19.16 5.24
CA SER A 165 -18.64 -19.88 4.23
C SER A 165 -17.38 -19.09 3.89
N ALA A 166 -16.22 -19.72 4.05
CA ALA A 166 -14.94 -19.14 3.64
C ALA A 166 -14.86 -18.94 2.13
N THR A 167 -15.44 -19.86 1.36
CA THR A 167 -15.52 -19.78 -0.11
C THR A 167 -16.29 -18.54 -0.55
N ASP A 168 -17.43 -18.25 0.08
CA ASP A 168 -18.23 -17.08 -0.29
C ASP A 168 -17.53 -15.77 0.12
N ARG A 169 -16.81 -15.74 1.25
CA ARG A 169 -15.97 -14.59 1.61
C ARG A 169 -14.89 -14.32 0.56
N VAL A 170 -14.18 -15.37 0.12
CA VAL A 170 -13.13 -15.24 -0.90
C VAL A 170 -13.71 -14.79 -2.23
N LEU A 171 -14.83 -15.36 -2.69
CA LEU A 171 -15.51 -14.96 -3.94
C LEU A 171 -15.95 -13.48 -3.90
N ALA A 172 -16.50 -13.04 -2.77
CA ALA A 172 -16.90 -11.64 -2.57
C ALA A 172 -15.66 -10.73 -2.54
N GLY A 173 -14.58 -11.16 -1.89
CA GLY A 173 -13.32 -10.42 -1.82
C GLY A 173 -12.63 -10.27 -3.17
N LEU A 174 -12.62 -11.29 -4.01
CA LEU A 174 -12.07 -11.21 -5.37
C LEU A 174 -12.74 -10.13 -6.23
N ARG A 175 -14.02 -9.88 -6.00
CA ARG A 175 -14.80 -8.86 -6.73
C ARG A 175 -14.67 -7.46 -6.18
N ASN A 176 -14.49 -7.32 -4.88
CA ASN A 176 -14.77 -6.05 -4.20
C ASN A 176 -13.64 -5.49 -3.33
N THR A 177 -12.57 -6.26 -3.05
CA THR A 177 -11.66 -5.90 -1.96
C THR A 177 -10.20 -5.95 -2.37
N TRP A 178 -9.45 -4.95 -1.94
CA TRP A 178 -8.00 -5.00 -1.84
C TRP A 178 -7.60 -4.55 -0.44
N ASN A 179 -7.23 -5.51 0.40
CA ASN A 179 -6.94 -5.28 1.80
C ASN A 179 -5.44 -5.32 2.14
N PHE A 180 -4.56 -5.25 1.15
CA PHE A 180 -3.11 -5.33 1.34
C PHE A 180 -2.59 -4.34 2.39
N TYR A 181 -3.14 -3.12 2.41
CA TYR A 181 -2.80 -2.09 3.40
C TYR A 181 -3.73 -2.06 4.63
N ALA A 182 -4.50 -3.11 4.87
CA ALA A 182 -5.30 -3.23 6.08
C ALA A 182 -4.41 -3.45 7.33
N ILE A 183 -4.99 -3.28 8.49
CA ILE A 183 -4.43 -3.77 9.75
C ILE A 183 -4.82 -5.23 9.89
N PHE A 184 -3.85 -6.08 10.13
CA PHE A 184 -4.01 -7.52 10.32
C PHE A 184 -3.69 -7.95 11.75
N ARG A 185 -4.24 -9.08 12.17
CA ARG A 185 -3.69 -9.82 13.29
C ARG A 185 -2.31 -10.34 12.91
N ALA A 186 -1.32 -10.06 13.74
CA ALA A 186 0.08 -10.29 13.39
C ALA A 186 0.39 -11.75 13.05
N SER A 187 -0.12 -12.71 13.87
CA SER A 187 0.10 -14.14 13.64
C SER A 187 -0.50 -14.64 12.32
N ALA A 188 -1.68 -14.15 11.97
CA ALA A 188 -2.33 -14.49 10.71
C ALA A 188 -1.52 -13.99 9.52
N PHE A 189 -1.04 -12.74 9.59
CA PHE A 189 -0.30 -12.13 8.49
C PHE A 189 1.06 -12.77 8.29
N ALA A 190 1.77 -13.13 9.37
CA ALA A 190 3.03 -13.87 9.29
C ALA A 190 2.85 -15.23 8.60
N ALA A 191 1.78 -15.97 8.93
CA ALA A 191 1.48 -17.25 8.29
C ALA A 191 1.18 -17.08 6.79
N MET A 192 0.46 -16.03 6.40
CA MET A 192 0.16 -15.74 4.99
C MET A 192 1.42 -15.48 4.16
N TRP A 193 2.39 -14.75 4.70
CA TRP A 193 3.64 -14.47 4.00
C TRP A 193 4.56 -15.69 3.93
N GLN A 194 4.51 -16.57 4.92
CA GLN A 194 5.22 -17.84 4.87
C GLN A 194 4.67 -18.74 3.75
N GLU A 195 3.34 -18.84 3.63
CA GLU A 195 2.73 -19.57 2.49
C GLU A 195 3.04 -18.93 1.13
N LEU A 196 3.05 -17.59 1.06
CA LEU A 196 3.40 -16.89 -0.18
C LEU A 196 4.83 -17.20 -0.61
N LEU A 197 5.77 -17.29 0.33
CA LEU A 197 7.16 -17.70 0.04
C LEU A 197 7.22 -19.12 -0.53
N GLU A 198 6.39 -20.05 -0.03
CA GLU A 198 6.32 -21.42 -0.55
C GLU A 198 5.78 -21.47 -1.99
N ILE A 199 4.73 -20.69 -2.29
CA ILE A 199 4.13 -20.61 -3.63
C ILE A 199 5.06 -19.88 -4.60
N ASN A 200 5.74 -18.86 -4.13
CA ASN A 200 6.70 -18.04 -4.86
C ASN A 200 6.22 -17.58 -6.25
N PRO A 201 5.07 -16.89 -6.35
CA PRO A 201 4.59 -16.42 -7.64
C PRO A 201 5.53 -15.33 -8.19
N THR A 202 5.73 -15.35 -9.50
CA THR A 202 6.65 -14.40 -10.15
C THR A 202 6.00 -13.04 -10.49
N ASN A 203 4.77 -12.81 -10.00
CA ASN A 203 4.05 -11.56 -10.20
C ASN A 203 3.53 -11.00 -8.86
N LEU A 204 3.92 -9.77 -8.54
CA LEU A 204 3.55 -9.13 -7.28
C LEU A 204 2.04 -8.90 -7.16
N GLN A 205 1.34 -8.60 -8.26
CA GLN A 205 -0.11 -8.40 -8.22
C GLN A 205 -0.86 -9.71 -7.93
N LEU A 206 -0.36 -10.83 -8.44
CA LEU A 206 -0.89 -12.16 -8.10
C LEU A 206 -0.59 -12.51 -6.64
N ALA A 207 0.61 -12.16 -6.14
CA ALA A 207 0.97 -12.31 -4.73
C ALA A 207 0.02 -11.52 -3.81
N GLU A 208 -0.24 -10.24 -4.12
CA GLU A 208 -1.20 -9.42 -3.37
C GLU A 208 -2.62 -10.01 -3.41
N ARG A 209 -3.00 -10.59 -4.54
CA ARG A 209 -4.29 -11.25 -4.71
C ARG A 209 -4.37 -12.55 -3.90
N PHE A 210 -3.29 -13.33 -3.89
CA PHE A 210 -3.17 -14.50 -3.01
C PHE A 210 -3.33 -14.11 -1.53
N LEU A 211 -2.62 -13.09 -1.07
CA LEU A 211 -2.71 -12.60 0.31
C LEU A 211 -4.14 -12.16 0.66
N THR A 212 -4.85 -11.51 -0.27
CA THR A 212 -6.26 -11.16 -0.09
C THR A 212 -7.15 -12.40 0.08
N MET A 213 -7.03 -13.38 -0.81
CA MET A 213 -7.79 -14.63 -0.72
C MET A 213 -7.46 -15.39 0.57
N ARG A 214 -6.17 -15.46 0.90
CA ARG A 214 -5.70 -16.19 2.07
C ARG A 214 -6.17 -15.55 3.39
N ALA A 215 -6.19 -14.23 3.47
CA ALA A 215 -6.78 -13.53 4.61
C ALA A 215 -8.23 -13.96 4.85
N LEU A 216 -9.02 -14.05 3.80
CA LEU A 216 -10.44 -14.40 3.86
C LEU A 216 -10.72 -15.88 4.19
N THR A 217 -9.70 -16.74 4.05
CA THR A 217 -9.78 -18.11 4.60
C THR A 217 -9.51 -18.15 6.10
N LEU A 218 -8.81 -17.15 6.65
CA LEU A 218 -8.44 -17.10 8.07
C LEU A 218 -9.51 -16.44 8.95
N GLY A 219 -10.37 -15.62 8.37
CA GLY A 219 -11.43 -14.94 9.11
C GLY A 219 -12.16 -13.91 8.24
N ASN A 220 -13.02 -13.15 8.90
CA ASN A 220 -13.77 -12.07 8.30
C ASN A 220 -12.86 -10.87 8.02
N ALA A 221 -13.26 -10.00 7.09
CA ALA A 221 -12.56 -8.76 6.78
C ALA A 221 -13.53 -7.59 6.66
N LYS A 222 -13.13 -6.43 7.17
CA LYS A 222 -13.94 -5.22 7.11
C LYS A 222 -13.17 -4.05 6.50
N SER A 223 -13.86 -3.28 5.65
CA SER A 223 -13.44 -1.93 5.25
C SER A 223 -14.51 -0.92 5.67
N ASP A 224 -14.09 0.05 6.50
CA ASP A 224 -14.98 1.11 7.00
C ASP A 224 -14.75 2.40 6.19
N PRO A 225 -15.70 2.82 5.34
CA PRO A 225 -15.56 4.02 4.52
C PRO A 225 -15.71 5.32 5.32
N SER A 226 -16.18 5.24 6.57
CA SER A 226 -16.34 6.41 7.45
C SER A 226 -15.04 6.92 8.04
N ILE A 227 -13.92 6.20 7.81
CA ILE A 227 -12.58 6.57 8.28
C ILE A 227 -11.55 6.38 7.16
N PHE A 228 -10.48 7.15 7.18
CA PHE A 228 -9.27 6.90 6.41
C PHE A 228 -8.17 6.40 7.35
N SER A 229 -7.56 5.28 7.03
CA SER A 229 -6.44 4.70 7.80
C SER A 229 -5.09 4.92 7.12
N TYR A 230 -5.10 5.49 5.93
CA TYR A 230 -3.93 5.64 5.09
C TYR A 230 -4.05 6.82 4.13
N CYS A 231 -2.97 7.57 3.92
CA CYS A 231 -2.89 8.67 2.98
C CYS A 231 -1.86 8.32 1.89
N ARG A 232 -2.33 7.97 0.70
CA ARG A 232 -1.50 7.49 -0.39
C ARG A 232 -1.09 8.59 -1.34
N GLN A 233 0.21 8.69 -1.60
CA GLN A 233 0.72 9.56 -2.64
C GLN A 233 0.57 8.89 -4.00
N TYR A 234 -0.24 9.49 -4.86
CA TYR A 234 -0.38 9.01 -6.23
C TYR A 234 0.59 9.74 -7.16
N TRP A 235 1.56 8.99 -7.61
CA TRP A 235 2.53 9.45 -8.58
C TRP A 235 2.12 9.10 -9.99
N THR A 236 2.26 10.07 -10.88
CA THR A 236 2.24 9.79 -12.31
C THR A 236 3.58 9.20 -12.79
N SER A 237 4.60 9.19 -11.93
CA SER A 237 5.99 8.91 -12.29
C SER A 237 6.67 7.77 -11.50
N MET A 238 5.98 7.06 -10.60
CA MET A 238 6.56 5.89 -9.90
C MET A 238 7.21 4.86 -10.84
N GLN A 239 6.86 4.95 -12.13
CA GLN A 239 7.33 4.05 -13.18
C GLN A 239 8.71 4.40 -13.74
N LEU A 240 9.27 5.58 -13.41
CA LEU A 240 10.47 6.09 -14.06
C LEU A 240 11.75 5.92 -13.23
N HIS A 241 11.63 5.57 -11.94
CA HIS A 241 12.78 5.51 -11.03
C HIS A 241 13.06 4.16 -10.42
N TRP A 242 12.33 3.15 -10.81
CA TRP A 242 12.76 1.82 -10.48
C TRP A 242 13.82 1.38 -11.47
N PRO A 243 15.00 0.88 -10.97
CA PRO A 243 15.96 0.25 -11.86
C PRO A 243 15.22 -0.76 -12.71
N SER A 244 15.70 -0.98 -13.90
CA SER A 244 15.13 -1.73 -15.02
C SER A 244 14.35 -3.02 -14.70
N SER A 245 14.48 -3.56 -13.48
CA SER A 245 13.71 -4.71 -12.99
C SER A 245 12.24 -4.44 -12.65
N GLN A 246 11.84 -3.17 -12.42
CA GLN A 246 10.43 -2.88 -12.06
C GLN A 246 9.68 -1.97 -13.04
N SER A 247 10.34 -1.16 -13.86
CA SER A 247 9.72 -0.67 -15.10
C SER A 247 9.37 -1.86 -16.00
N ALA A 248 10.19 -2.88 -15.98
CA ALA A 248 9.90 -4.22 -16.48
C ALA A 248 8.61 -4.83 -15.92
N ILE A 249 8.18 -4.60 -14.68
CA ILE A 249 6.95 -5.21 -14.13
C ILE A 249 5.70 -4.77 -14.87
N ARG A 250 5.61 -3.58 -15.44
CA ARG A 250 4.42 -3.16 -16.20
C ARG A 250 4.49 -3.46 -17.69
N GLU A 251 5.65 -3.33 -18.28
CA GLU A 251 5.89 -3.80 -19.65
C GLU A 251 5.91 -5.32 -19.67
N ASP A 252 6.42 -5.94 -18.61
CA ASP A 252 6.44 -7.38 -18.38
C ASP A 252 5.09 -7.97 -17.98
N PHE A 253 4.08 -7.23 -17.54
CA PHE A 253 2.81 -7.87 -17.22
C PHE A 253 2.18 -8.52 -18.45
N ALA A 254 2.20 -7.85 -19.63
CA ALA A 254 1.78 -8.49 -20.87
C ALA A 254 2.75 -9.59 -21.31
N TYR A 255 4.04 -9.34 -21.18
CA TYR A 255 5.08 -10.31 -21.50
C TYR A 255 5.04 -11.50 -20.55
N TYR A 256 4.74 -11.27 -19.28
CA TYR A 256 4.53 -12.27 -18.25
C TYR A 256 3.25 -13.08 -18.48
N LEU A 257 2.15 -12.44 -18.90
CA LEU A 257 0.91 -13.13 -19.28
C LEU A 257 1.09 -14.06 -20.48
N LEU A 258 2.07 -13.79 -21.34
CA LEU A 258 2.39 -14.63 -22.50
C LEU A 258 3.34 -15.79 -22.15
N ARG A 259 3.85 -15.86 -20.92
CA ARG A 259 4.71 -16.97 -20.48
C ARG A 259 3.91 -18.08 -19.82
N SER A 260 4.33 -19.31 -20.04
CA SER A 260 3.77 -20.52 -19.43
C SER A 260 3.73 -20.43 -17.90
N ARG A 261 4.74 -19.80 -17.29
CA ARG A 261 4.87 -19.65 -15.83
C ARG A 261 3.73 -18.87 -15.16
N PHE A 262 3.11 -17.90 -15.85
CA PHE A 262 1.92 -17.23 -15.29
C PHE A 262 0.75 -18.18 -15.10
N THR A 263 0.54 -19.07 -16.05
CA THR A 263 -0.51 -20.10 -15.96
C THR A 263 -0.22 -21.04 -14.80
N GLU A 264 1.04 -21.42 -14.60
CA GLU A 264 1.47 -22.25 -13.47
C GLU A 264 1.28 -21.53 -12.13
N ASP A 265 1.69 -20.26 -12.03
CA ASP A 265 1.51 -19.45 -10.82
C ASP A 265 0.03 -19.31 -10.44
N VAL A 266 -0.85 -19.05 -11.43
CA VAL A 266 -2.30 -18.99 -11.22
C VAL A 266 -2.85 -20.35 -10.76
N ALA A 267 -2.41 -21.44 -11.39
CA ALA A 267 -2.84 -22.79 -11.02
C ALA A 267 -2.40 -23.14 -9.59
N ASN A 268 -1.16 -22.82 -9.22
CA ASN A 268 -0.62 -23.05 -7.87
C ASN A 268 -1.39 -22.25 -6.80
N VAL A 269 -1.70 -20.98 -7.09
CA VAL A 269 -2.51 -20.14 -6.21
C VAL A 269 -3.91 -20.69 -6.05
N LEU A 270 -4.58 -21.09 -7.17
CA LEU A 270 -5.92 -21.67 -7.12
C LEU A 270 -5.93 -23.00 -6.34
N ASP A 271 -4.98 -23.90 -6.62
CA ASP A 271 -4.88 -25.18 -5.92
C ASP A 271 -4.71 -24.98 -4.41
N ARG A 272 -3.77 -24.13 -4.00
CA ARG A 272 -3.53 -23.85 -2.57
C ARG A 272 -4.77 -23.28 -1.88
N VAL A 273 -5.42 -22.30 -2.49
CA VAL A 273 -6.60 -21.66 -1.90
C VAL A 273 -7.80 -22.60 -1.90
N SER A 274 -8.05 -23.32 -2.99
CA SER A 274 -9.22 -24.22 -3.09
C SER A 274 -9.14 -25.40 -2.15
N ARG A 275 -7.97 -26.00 -1.94
CA ARG A 275 -7.76 -27.07 -0.93
C ARG A 275 -8.07 -26.54 0.46
N ARG A 276 -7.56 -25.35 0.80
CA ARG A 276 -7.84 -24.77 2.11
C ARG A 276 -9.30 -24.44 2.34
N LEU A 277 -9.98 -23.95 1.30
CA LEU A 277 -11.41 -23.69 1.36
C LEU A 277 -12.23 -25.00 1.48
N ALA A 278 -11.80 -26.06 0.80
CA ALA A 278 -12.43 -27.37 0.89
C ALA A 278 -12.34 -27.95 2.31
N GLU A 279 -11.21 -27.79 2.99
CA GLU A 279 -11.05 -28.17 4.39
C GLU A 279 -12.01 -27.39 5.32
N LEU A 280 -12.14 -26.07 5.10
CA LEU A 280 -12.95 -25.19 5.94
C LEU A 280 -14.46 -25.38 5.73
N ASP A 281 -14.88 -25.43 4.48
CA ASP A 281 -16.30 -25.53 4.09
C ASP A 281 -16.77 -26.96 3.86
N ARG A 282 -15.89 -27.96 4.07
CA ARG A 282 -16.16 -29.40 3.81
C ARG A 282 -16.63 -29.66 2.38
N GLY A 283 -15.96 -29.01 1.42
CA GLY A 283 -16.30 -29.02 0.00
C GLY A 283 -15.34 -29.83 -0.85
N ASP A 284 -15.58 -29.81 -2.15
CA ASP A 284 -14.73 -30.40 -3.18
C ASP A 284 -13.75 -29.33 -3.71
N PRO A 285 -12.41 -29.53 -3.60
CA PRO A 285 -11.43 -28.55 -4.03
C PRO A 285 -11.53 -28.21 -5.52
N GLU A 286 -11.83 -29.17 -6.39
CA GLU A 286 -11.94 -28.93 -7.84
C GLU A 286 -13.13 -28.03 -8.17
N LYS A 287 -14.28 -28.27 -7.56
CA LYS A 287 -15.48 -27.43 -7.72
C LYS A 287 -15.27 -26.03 -7.17
N ILE A 288 -14.52 -25.90 -6.06
CA ILE A 288 -14.17 -24.60 -5.50
C ILE A 288 -13.21 -23.88 -6.43
N ALA A 289 -12.17 -24.55 -6.96
CA ALA A 289 -11.24 -23.96 -7.92
C ALA A 289 -11.97 -23.42 -9.16
N ASP A 290 -12.93 -24.16 -9.71
CA ASP A 290 -13.74 -23.72 -10.84
C ASP A 290 -14.58 -22.48 -10.52
N ARG A 291 -15.15 -22.40 -9.31
CA ARG A 291 -15.87 -21.20 -8.85
C ARG A 291 -14.96 -19.96 -8.72
N LEU A 292 -13.71 -20.15 -8.31
CA LEU A 292 -12.73 -19.06 -8.13
C LEU A 292 -12.13 -18.60 -9.47
N ARG A 293 -11.99 -19.50 -10.43
CA ARG A 293 -11.35 -19.26 -11.74
C ARG A 293 -11.99 -18.09 -12.48
N GLY A 294 -13.30 -18.08 -12.62
CA GLY A 294 -14.02 -17.02 -13.33
C GLY A 294 -13.75 -15.62 -12.79
N PRO A 295 -13.96 -15.35 -11.49
CA PRO A 295 -13.62 -14.06 -10.88
C PRO A 295 -12.12 -13.68 -10.97
N LEU A 296 -11.21 -14.64 -10.86
CA LEU A 296 -9.77 -14.38 -11.00
C LEU A 296 -9.40 -14.01 -12.44
N GLU A 297 -9.95 -14.72 -13.44
CA GLU A 297 -9.79 -14.38 -14.85
C GLU A 297 -10.40 -13.01 -15.19
N GLU A 298 -11.55 -12.67 -14.63
CA GLU A 298 -12.15 -11.36 -14.82
C GLU A 298 -11.25 -10.23 -14.26
N TRP A 299 -10.65 -10.44 -13.11
CA TRP A 299 -9.65 -9.53 -12.56
C TRP A 299 -8.44 -9.41 -13.48
N ILE A 300 -7.87 -10.51 -13.98
CA ILE A 300 -6.75 -10.51 -14.95
C ILE A 300 -7.14 -9.73 -16.21
N ARG A 301 -8.32 -10.00 -16.78
CA ARG A 301 -8.83 -9.28 -17.95
C ARG A 301 -9.01 -7.78 -17.68
N ALA A 302 -9.39 -7.40 -16.44
CA ALA A 302 -9.51 -5.99 -16.06
C ALA A 302 -8.14 -5.30 -16.00
N LEU A 303 -7.10 -5.98 -15.50
CA LEU A 303 -5.72 -5.47 -15.51
C LEU A 303 -5.21 -5.28 -16.94
N ILE A 304 -5.42 -6.28 -17.82
CA ILE A 304 -5.04 -6.20 -19.23
C ILE A 304 -5.75 -5.02 -19.91
N ARG A 305 -7.05 -4.87 -19.71
CA ARG A 305 -7.82 -3.74 -20.27
C ARG A 305 -7.34 -2.38 -19.75
N HIS A 306 -6.95 -2.31 -18.48
CA HIS A 306 -6.42 -1.08 -17.91
C HIS A 306 -5.09 -0.66 -18.55
N ASP A 307 -4.19 -1.61 -18.77
CA ASP A 307 -2.82 -1.32 -19.25
C ASP A 307 -2.71 -1.29 -20.78
N PHE A 308 -3.55 -2.06 -21.48
CA PHE A 308 -3.51 -2.24 -22.95
C PHE A 308 -4.81 -1.86 -23.68
N GLY A 309 -5.84 -1.44 -22.97
CA GLY A 309 -7.11 -1.04 -23.59
C GLY A 309 -7.00 0.21 -24.47
N ALA A 310 -8.03 0.46 -25.28
CA ALA A 310 -8.10 1.58 -26.22
C ALA A 310 -7.78 2.93 -25.57
N TYR A 311 -8.17 3.14 -24.31
CA TYR A 311 -7.87 4.38 -23.58
C TYR A 311 -6.37 4.52 -23.26
N ALA A 312 -5.70 3.43 -22.85
CA ALA A 312 -4.26 3.46 -22.60
C ALA A 312 -3.47 3.68 -23.88
N THR A 313 -3.91 3.07 -24.97
CA THR A 313 -3.35 3.25 -26.31
C THR A 313 -3.56 4.68 -26.81
N LEU A 314 -4.78 5.21 -26.71
CA LEU A 314 -5.09 6.61 -27.03
C LEU A 314 -4.25 7.58 -26.19
N ARG A 315 -4.11 7.34 -24.90
CA ARG A 315 -3.29 8.17 -24.01
C ARG A 315 -1.80 8.14 -24.39
N ARG A 316 -1.27 6.98 -24.82
CA ARG A 316 0.10 6.88 -25.35
C ARG A 316 0.26 7.66 -26.64
N HIS A 317 -0.67 7.53 -27.58
CA HIS A 317 -0.68 8.30 -28.84
C HIS A 317 -0.80 9.81 -28.60
N LEU A 318 -1.70 10.25 -27.73
CA LEU A 318 -1.82 11.66 -27.36
C LEU A 318 -0.57 12.20 -26.67
N ARG A 319 0.11 11.38 -25.86
CA ARG A 319 1.38 11.80 -25.23
C ARG A 319 2.48 12.03 -26.27
N ALA A 320 2.52 11.22 -27.32
CA ALA A 320 3.51 11.32 -28.38
C ALA A 320 3.18 12.43 -29.41
N ARG A 321 1.90 12.59 -29.78
CA ARG A 321 1.49 13.45 -30.90
C ARG A 321 0.81 14.77 -30.52
N ALA A 322 0.23 14.85 -29.34
CA ALA A 322 -0.49 16.02 -28.85
C ALA A 322 -0.30 16.23 -27.33
N PRO A 323 0.95 16.44 -26.86
CA PRO A 323 1.23 16.59 -25.42
C PRO A 323 0.49 17.79 -24.81
N TRP A 324 0.23 18.84 -25.59
CA TRP A 324 -0.55 19.99 -25.18
C TRP A 324 -2.02 19.65 -24.84
N LEU A 325 -2.65 18.74 -25.61
CA LEU A 325 -4.02 18.29 -25.36
C LEU A 325 -4.08 17.47 -24.06
N LEU A 326 -3.08 16.63 -23.80
CA LEU A 326 -2.96 15.93 -22.53
C LEU A 326 -2.72 16.89 -21.35
N ALA A 327 -1.91 17.93 -21.55
CA ALA A 327 -1.70 18.98 -20.57
C ALA A 327 -3.01 19.74 -20.29
N TRP A 328 -3.79 20.06 -21.32
CA TRP A 328 -5.10 20.70 -21.19
C TRP A 328 -6.12 19.79 -20.47
N LEU A 329 -6.22 18.52 -20.85
CA LEU A 329 -7.07 17.52 -20.18
C LEU A 329 -6.67 17.33 -18.71
N LYS A 330 -5.37 17.31 -18.42
CA LYS A 330 -4.82 17.28 -17.06
C LYS A 330 -5.19 18.54 -16.28
N THR A 331 -5.14 19.72 -16.92
CA THR A 331 -5.50 21.01 -16.29
C THR A 331 -7.00 21.05 -15.96
N ARG A 332 -7.85 20.60 -16.88
CA ARG A 332 -9.31 20.48 -16.64
C ARG A 332 -9.63 19.49 -15.52
N ARG A 333 -8.92 18.36 -15.47
CA ARG A 333 -8.98 17.41 -14.36
C ARG A 333 -8.44 18.03 -13.05
N ARG A 334 -7.42 18.91 -13.13
CA ARG A 334 -6.85 19.65 -11.99
C ARG A 334 -7.83 20.63 -11.34
N LEU A 335 -8.65 21.31 -12.12
CA LEU A 335 -9.73 22.18 -11.61
C LEU A 335 -10.80 21.36 -10.85
N ARG A 336 -11.07 20.15 -11.31
CA ARG A 336 -11.92 19.18 -10.61
C ARG A 336 -11.31 18.74 -9.28
N LEU A 337 -9.99 18.60 -9.18
CA LEU A 337 -9.28 18.14 -7.98
C LEU A 337 -9.26 19.18 -6.82
N VAL A 338 -9.34 20.48 -7.09
CA VAL A 338 -9.52 21.51 -6.04
C VAL A 338 -10.89 21.39 -5.37
N TRP A 339 -11.89 20.91 -6.11
CA TRP A 339 -13.21 20.57 -5.61
C TRP A 339 -13.17 19.32 -4.69
N GLU A 340 -12.20 18.47 -4.85
CA GLU A 340 -12.13 17.14 -4.22
C GLU A 340 -11.68 17.18 -2.74
N ARG A 341 -10.95 18.22 -2.29
CA ARG A 341 -10.71 18.38 -0.84
C ARG A 341 -12.01 18.57 -0.06
N LYS A 342 -12.94 19.36 -0.59
CA LYS A 342 -14.30 19.44 -0.05
C LYS A 342 -15.02 18.09 -0.15
N ASN A 343 -14.71 17.30 -1.18
CA ASN A 343 -15.33 16.02 -1.42
C ASN A 343 -14.87 14.93 -0.43
N ILE A 344 -13.61 14.90 0.02
CA ILE A 344 -13.14 13.94 1.05
C ILE A 344 -13.98 14.09 2.33
N PHE A 345 -14.10 15.30 2.87
CA PHE A 345 -14.88 15.54 4.09
C PHE A 345 -16.39 15.38 3.88
N ASN A 346 -16.89 15.72 2.71
CA ASN A 346 -18.29 15.47 2.35
C ASN A 346 -18.58 13.96 2.23
N LYS A 347 -17.64 13.21 1.66
CA LYS A 347 -17.72 11.74 1.59
C LYS A 347 -17.70 11.14 2.99
N LEU A 348 -16.73 11.49 3.82
CA LEU A 348 -16.64 11.01 5.20
C LEU A 348 -17.96 11.26 5.96
N ARG A 349 -18.53 12.48 5.82
CA ARG A 349 -19.80 12.82 6.46
C ARG A 349 -20.95 11.96 5.92
N LYS A 350 -21.00 11.74 4.60
CA LYS A 350 -22.00 10.89 3.95
C LYS A 350 -21.90 9.44 4.40
N ASP A 351 -20.67 8.96 4.62
CA ASP A 351 -20.39 7.60 5.05
C ASP A 351 -20.48 7.42 6.59
N GLY A 352 -20.95 8.44 7.32
CA GLY A 352 -21.23 8.34 8.75
C GLY A 352 -20.06 8.69 9.67
N ALA A 353 -19.00 9.34 9.18
CA ALA A 353 -17.89 9.79 10.01
C ALA A 353 -18.35 10.74 11.12
N THR A 354 -17.88 10.51 12.35
CA THR A 354 -18.18 11.40 13.48
C THR A 354 -17.46 12.73 13.35
N ARG A 355 -18.05 13.80 13.95
CA ARG A 355 -17.44 15.13 13.97
C ARG A 355 -16.04 15.09 14.61
N GLU A 356 -15.89 14.35 15.69
CA GLU A 356 -14.62 14.20 16.40
C GLU A 356 -13.55 13.58 15.48
N TYR A 357 -13.88 12.49 14.77
CA TYR A 357 -12.98 11.88 13.81
C TYR A 357 -12.57 12.86 12.71
N MET A 358 -13.53 13.59 12.14
CA MET A 358 -13.23 14.55 11.07
C MET A 358 -12.28 15.68 11.53
N VAL A 359 -12.38 16.11 12.80
CA VAL A 359 -11.47 17.11 13.37
C VAL A 359 -10.06 16.54 13.49
N LYS A 360 -9.91 15.33 14.03
CA LYS A 360 -8.61 14.64 14.14
C LYS A 360 -7.98 14.42 12.76
N PHE A 361 -8.73 13.86 11.82
CA PHE A 361 -8.24 13.61 10.47
C PHE A 361 -7.85 14.91 9.73
N LYS A 362 -8.56 16.01 9.95
CA LYS A 362 -8.18 17.31 9.40
C LYS A 362 -6.84 17.80 9.95
N SER A 363 -6.58 17.56 11.24
CA SER A 363 -5.28 17.86 11.86
C SER A 363 -4.15 17.02 11.25
N GLU A 364 -4.38 15.71 11.10
CA GLU A 364 -3.43 14.79 10.46
C GLU A 364 -3.08 15.23 9.02
N LEU A 365 -4.09 15.62 8.24
CA LEU A 365 -3.86 16.15 6.89
C LEU A 365 -3.05 17.46 6.90
N ALA A 366 -3.26 18.33 7.88
CA ALA A 366 -2.49 19.56 8.02
C ALA A 366 -1.02 19.27 8.36
N GLU A 367 -0.75 18.25 9.19
CA GLU A 367 0.60 17.80 9.49
C GLU A 367 1.31 17.23 8.24
N ILE A 368 0.60 16.43 7.43
CA ILE A 368 1.11 15.93 6.14
C ILE A 368 1.40 17.09 5.18
N GLU A 369 0.50 18.08 5.10
CA GLU A 369 0.72 19.28 4.27
C GLU A 369 1.97 20.04 4.72
N ASP A 370 2.17 20.21 6.02
CA ASP A 370 3.35 20.88 6.57
C ASP A 370 4.66 20.16 6.22
N VAL A 371 4.66 18.82 6.24
CA VAL A 371 5.82 18.03 5.79
C VAL A 371 6.14 18.28 4.32
N LEU A 372 5.13 18.41 3.49
CA LEU A 372 5.27 18.51 2.02
C LEU A 372 5.51 19.94 1.53
N THR A 373 5.09 20.94 2.31
CA THR A 373 5.14 22.37 1.92
C THR A 373 6.00 23.21 2.84
N GLY A 374 6.24 22.75 4.09
CA GLY A 374 6.96 23.49 5.12
C GLY A 374 8.47 23.44 4.97
N GLN A 375 9.14 24.31 5.75
CA GLN A 375 10.61 24.41 5.79
C GLN A 375 11.26 23.34 6.69
N GLY A 376 10.54 22.82 7.69
CA GLY A 376 11.13 21.98 8.74
C GLY A 376 11.79 20.70 8.22
N PHE A 377 11.17 20.00 7.27
CA PHE A 377 11.79 18.83 6.67
C PHE A 377 12.98 19.21 5.75
N LYS A 378 12.92 20.33 5.06
CA LYS A 378 14.02 20.86 4.26
C LYS A 378 15.23 21.22 5.11
N GLU A 379 15.00 21.86 6.25
CA GLU A 379 16.05 22.18 7.24
C GLU A 379 16.65 20.90 7.82
N PHE A 380 15.81 19.92 8.17
CA PHE A 380 16.26 18.59 8.62
C PHE A 380 17.19 17.92 7.59
N LEU A 381 16.86 17.97 6.30
CA LEU A 381 17.72 17.44 5.23
C LEU A 381 19.01 18.26 5.09
N GLY A 382 18.93 19.62 5.16
CA GLY A 382 20.09 20.50 5.05
C GLY A 382 21.12 20.31 6.16
N GLN A 383 20.68 19.99 7.37
CA GLN A 383 21.58 19.70 8.51
C GLN A 383 22.35 18.39 8.36
N ARG A 384 21.91 17.48 7.48
CA ARG A 384 22.48 16.14 7.32
C ARG A 384 23.35 15.98 6.07
N GLY A 385 23.63 17.10 5.39
CA GLY A 385 24.63 17.23 4.33
C GLY A 385 24.15 16.92 2.92
N PRO A 386 24.88 17.36 1.92
CA PRO A 386 24.54 17.19 0.49
C PRO A 386 24.55 15.73 0.01
N LEU A 387 24.95 14.79 0.85
CA LEU A 387 25.15 13.36 0.52
C LEU A 387 23.86 12.59 0.17
N LEU A 388 22.71 13.10 0.60
CA LEU A 388 21.41 12.46 0.30
C LEU A 388 20.72 13.02 -0.96
N VAL A 389 21.23 14.13 -1.50
CA VAL A 389 20.62 14.85 -2.63
C VAL A 389 21.41 14.64 -3.93
N ALA A 390 22.64 14.17 -3.84
CA ALA A 390 23.52 13.95 -4.97
C ALA A 390 23.66 12.45 -5.27
N ARG A 391 22.77 11.93 -6.12
CA ARG A 391 23.09 10.91 -7.15
C ARG A 391 21.85 10.60 -7.97
#